data_f4b0a31df1473ad236d12e2be21964ee
#
_entry.id   f4b0a31df1473ad236d12e2be21964ee
#
_cell.length_a   1.000
_cell.length_b   1.000
_cell.length_c   1.000
_cell.angle_alpha   90.00
_cell.angle_beta   90.00
_cell.angle_gamma   90.00
#
_symmetry.space_group_name_H-M   'P 1'
#
loop_
_entity.id
_entity.type
_entity.pdbx_description
1 polymer ?
#
loop_
_entity_poly.entity_id
_entity_poly.type
_entity_poly.pdbx_seq_one_letter_code
_entity_poly.pdbx_strand_id
1 'polypeptide(L)'
;MLRVLTDWYPQAVLDEATVKQAATNGHLDLLWWMHKRMEMECSGMEKLCKLLYSSETIALVAGRGHLEVVKWLVEARGGECSAAPLHQAARNGQVEVVEWLYDHSGCIVLPRAMDEAAACGFLDVVRLLHERGGRNGGKSNCTTMAMTGAAVNGYLDVVKWLHENRDEGCTTDALDGAARNGHLEVVKWLHENRSEGCSVHAMNGAARGGHLRVVKFLHEHRSEGCTYNAMDWAAFENHLDIVQFLHENRTEGCSRHAINEAAKHGHLNMVQWLHSNRSEGCNRMAMDGAATLSHLDVVSFLHSHRLEGCTVAAMDGAAEHNRLDIVQWLHENRDEGCSMRAMDRAARNGHLRMVQWLNEHRAEGCTTDAMDGAAEGGHLEIIKFLHENRGEGCTTYAMNAAARNGHLATVKWLHENRTEGCTTTALDGAAANGHLDMMQFLHDKRSEGYTTRAMDAAAARGDLEMLEWLRKHPRAGCSAQASLFAVAHDHVEVLHWLREHYACTMGNKEDLYGTAQYYGRVHILAYLLDQWVLGD
;
A
#
# COMPACT_ATOMS: atom_id res chain seq x y z
N MET A 1 33.85 -15.27 19.66
CA MET A 1 33.08 -14.10 19.22
C MET A 1 32.17 -13.54 20.34
N LEU A 2 31.40 -14.35 21.07
CA LEU A 2 30.49 -13.91 22.14
C LEU A 2 31.19 -13.22 23.34
N ARG A 3 32.37 -13.67 23.79
CA ARG A 3 33.16 -12.96 24.82
C ARG A 3 33.64 -11.58 24.37
N VAL A 4 33.90 -11.41 23.08
CA VAL A 4 34.30 -10.11 22.48
C VAL A 4 33.13 -9.12 22.46
N LEU A 5 31.89 -9.59 22.24
CA LEU A 5 30.69 -8.72 22.23
C LEU A 5 30.33 -8.24 23.65
N THR A 6 30.53 -9.07 24.69
CA THR A 6 30.30 -8.68 26.09
C THR A 6 31.32 -7.67 26.59
N ASP A 7 32.59 -7.78 26.14
CA ASP A 7 33.68 -6.89 26.57
C ASP A 7 33.70 -5.55 25.77
N TRP A 8 33.20 -5.55 24.55
CA TRP A 8 33.22 -4.37 23.68
C TRP A 8 31.92 -3.57 23.67
N TYR A 9 30.77 -4.19 23.99
CA TYR A 9 29.47 -3.53 24.04
C TYR A 9 28.68 -3.89 25.31
N PRO A 10 29.15 -3.47 26.49
CA PRO A 10 28.41 -3.74 27.74
C PRO A 10 27.06 -3.02 27.82
N GLN A 11 26.83 -2.02 26.95
CA GLN A 11 25.57 -1.25 26.85
C GLN A 11 24.78 -1.51 25.57
N ALA A 12 25.01 -2.63 24.88
CA ALA A 12 24.18 -2.99 23.73
C ALA A 12 22.71 -3.09 24.17
N VAL A 13 21.89 -2.18 23.65
CA VAL A 13 20.45 -2.14 23.97
C VAL A 13 19.80 -3.38 23.36
N LEU A 14 19.31 -4.26 24.21
CA LEU A 14 18.44 -5.36 23.80
C LEU A 14 17.06 -4.78 23.57
N ASP A 15 16.67 -4.60 22.33
CA ASP A 15 15.36 -4.17 21.92
C ASP A 15 14.59 -5.29 21.19
N GLU A 16 13.32 -5.01 20.95
CA GLU A 16 12.42 -5.92 20.24
C GLU A 16 12.91 -6.24 18.82
N ALA A 17 13.46 -5.25 18.11
CA ALA A 17 13.96 -5.40 16.76
C ALA A 17 15.18 -6.32 16.71
N THR A 18 16.11 -6.18 17.66
CA THR A 18 17.31 -7.01 17.76
C THR A 18 16.98 -8.46 18.06
N VAL A 19 16.03 -8.72 18.98
CA VAL A 19 15.57 -10.08 19.30
C VAL A 19 14.90 -10.73 18.08
N LYS A 20 13.99 -10.03 17.42
CA LYS A 20 13.33 -10.51 16.20
C LYS A 20 14.34 -10.78 15.08
N GLN A 21 15.31 -9.89 14.88
CA GLN A 21 16.32 -10.04 13.84
C GLN A 21 17.24 -11.23 14.11
N ALA A 22 17.72 -11.41 15.35
CA ALA A 22 18.53 -12.55 15.74
C ALA A 22 17.77 -13.88 15.55
N ALA A 23 16.50 -13.91 15.97
CA ALA A 23 15.63 -15.06 15.79
C ALA A 23 15.39 -15.38 14.31
N THR A 24 15.04 -14.35 13.52
CA THR A 24 14.75 -14.49 12.07
C THR A 24 15.97 -14.97 11.28
N ASN A 25 17.17 -14.61 11.69
CA ASN A 25 18.43 -15.01 11.04
C ASN A 25 19.01 -16.32 11.58
N GLY A 26 18.37 -16.96 12.55
CA GLY A 26 18.78 -18.26 13.08
C GLY A 26 20.03 -18.23 13.98
N HIS A 27 20.36 -17.09 14.58
CA HIS A 27 21.54 -16.93 15.41
C HIS A 27 21.32 -17.48 16.83
N LEU A 28 21.32 -18.82 16.97
CA LEU A 28 21.05 -19.52 18.23
C LEU A 28 21.97 -19.06 19.37
N ASP A 29 23.28 -18.94 19.11
CA ASP A 29 24.25 -18.51 20.13
C ASP A 29 23.95 -17.09 20.64
N LEU A 30 23.53 -16.19 19.76
CA LEU A 30 23.15 -14.82 20.12
C LEU A 30 21.86 -14.79 20.92
N LEU A 31 20.87 -15.59 20.54
CA LEU A 31 19.59 -15.72 21.26
C LEU A 31 19.78 -16.32 22.66
N TRP A 32 20.64 -17.31 22.76
CA TRP A 32 20.99 -17.93 24.04
C TRP A 32 21.74 -16.94 24.97
N TRP A 33 22.65 -16.14 24.41
CA TRP A 33 23.32 -15.06 25.15
C TRP A 33 22.31 -13.99 25.61
N MET A 34 21.40 -13.54 24.71
CA MET A 34 20.33 -12.59 25.06
C MET A 34 19.46 -13.14 26.18
N HIS A 35 19.04 -14.39 26.09
CA HIS A 35 18.25 -15.07 27.13
C HIS A 35 18.95 -15.07 28.49
N LYS A 36 20.22 -15.47 28.54
CA LYS A 36 21.02 -15.46 29.79
C LYS A 36 21.16 -14.06 30.38
N ARG A 37 21.32 -13.05 29.53
CA ARG A 37 21.41 -11.66 29.99
C ARG A 37 20.06 -11.18 30.56
N MET A 38 18.95 -11.55 29.93
CA MET A 38 17.59 -11.25 30.42
C MET A 38 17.30 -11.92 31.76
N GLU A 39 17.84 -13.13 32.04
CA GLU A 39 17.71 -13.80 33.33
C GLU A 39 18.49 -13.11 34.44
N MET A 40 19.63 -12.50 34.13
CA MET A 40 20.49 -11.84 35.14
C MET A 40 20.04 -10.42 35.47
N GLU A 41 19.39 -9.71 34.54
CA GLU A 41 18.91 -8.32 34.68
C GLU A 41 17.41 -8.33 35.07
N CYS A 42 17.05 -8.81 36.24
CA CYS A 42 15.69 -9.15 36.72
C CYS A 42 14.61 -8.06 36.69
N SER A 43 14.88 -6.80 36.34
CA SER A 43 13.88 -5.74 36.29
C SER A 43 13.83 -5.05 34.92
N GLY A 44 12.71 -5.19 34.21
CA GLY A 44 12.42 -4.50 32.96
C GLY A 44 12.49 -5.35 31.68
N MET A 45 13.02 -6.57 31.70
CA MET A 45 13.17 -7.42 30.50
C MET A 45 12.06 -8.46 30.30
N GLU A 46 11.06 -8.51 31.18
CA GLU A 46 9.95 -9.47 31.08
C GLU A 46 9.22 -9.41 29.73
N LYS A 47 9.11 -8.22 29.15
CA LYS A 47 8.47 -8.02 27.85
C LYS A 47 9.29 -8.63 26.71
N LEU A 48 10.62 -8.50 26.74
CA LEU A 48 11.51 -9.09 25.75
C LEU A 48 11.55 -10.62 25.86
N CYS A 49 11.51 -11.17 27.08
CA CYS A 49 11.34 -12.61 27.28
C CYS A 49 10.01 -13.11 26.71
N LYS A 50 8.89 -12.43 27.00
CA LYS A 50 7.58 -12.76 26.42
C LYS A 50 7.58 -12.70 24.89
N LEU A 51 8.27 -11.73 24.31
CA LEU A 51 8.41 -11.59 22.86
C LEU A 51 9.26 -12.74 22.27
N LEU A 52 10.43 -13.02 22.86
CA LEU A 52 11.34 -14.08 22.40
C LEU A 52 10.62 -15.43 22.32
N TYR A 53 9.84 -15.75 23.33
CA TYR A 53 9.07 -16.98 23.40
C TYR A 53 7.65 -16.85 22.86
N SER A 54 7.32 -15.76 22.18
CA SER A 54 6.00 -15.58 21.57
C SER A 54 5.78 -16.59 20.44
N SER A 55 4.53 -16.98 20.25
CA SER A 55 4.14 -17.84 19.13
C SER A 55 4.47 -17.22 17.78
N GLU A 56 4.46 -15.89 17.69
CA GLU A 56 4.83 -15.13 16.49
C GLU A 56 6.32 -15.26 16.16
N THR A 57 7.21 -15.10 17.18
CA THR A 57 8.65 -15.28 16.98
C THR A 57 8.98 -16.70 16.56
N ILE A 58 8.39 -17.71 17.22
CA ILE A 58 8.61 -19.12 16.86
C ILE A 58 8.10 -19.39 15.44
N ALA A 59 6.96 -18.79 15.03
CA ALA A 59 6.43 -18.94 13.68
C ALA A 59 7.35 -18.32 12.62
N LEU A 60 7.92 -17.15 12.88
CA LEU A 60 8.91 -16.52 11.99
C LEU A 60 10.15 -17.39 11.81
N VAL A 61 10.70 -17.91 12.90
CA VAL A 61 11.88 -18.79 12.90
C VAL A 61 11.59 -20.10 12.18
N ALA A 62 10.44 -20.70 12.46
CA ALA A 62 9.97 -21.93 11.81
C ALA A 62 9.80 -21.75 10.30
N GLY A 63 9.21 -20.63 9.88
CA GLY A 63 9.04 -20.28 8.47
C GLY A 63 10.38 -20.06 7.73
N ARG A 64 11.46 -19.76 8.44
CA ARG A 64 12.83 -19.61 7.88
C ARG A 64 13.64 -20.91 7.89
N GLY A 65 13.13 -21.97 8.52
CA GLY A 65 13.79 -23.27 8.55
C GLY A 65 14.90 -23.43 9.61
N HIS A 66 14.96 -22.54 10.60
CA HIS A 66 16.00 -22.59 11.63
C HIS A 66 15.65 -23.61 12.72
N LEU A 67 15.76 -24.90 12.41
CA LEU A 67 15.32 -26.01 13.26
C LEU A 67 15.87 -25.96 14.68
N GLU A 68 17.16 -25.71 14.85
CA GLU A 68 17.79 -25.70 16.18
C GLU A 68 17.28 -24.55 17.06
N VAL A 69 16.98 -23.39 16.45
CA VAL A 69 16.36 -22.27 17.16
C VAL A 69 14.91 -22.60 17.54
N VAL A 70 14.16 -23.25 16.64
CA VAL A 70 12.79 -23.70 16.92
C VAL A 70 12.77 -24.69 18.08
N LYS A 71 13.65 -25.70 18.06
CA LYS A 71 13.79 -26.67 19.15
C LYS A 71 14.00 -25.94 20.48
N TRP A 72 15.02 -25.11 20.54
CA TRP A 72 15.36 -24.37 21.76
C TRP A 72 14.19 -23.50 22.27
N LEU A 73 13.51 -22.75 21.39
CA LEU A 73 12.39 -21.89 21.79
C LEU A 73 11.17 -22.68 22.30
N VAL A 74 10.85 -23.80 21.66
CA VAL A 74 9.71 -24.65 22.04
C VAL A 74 10.00 -25.37 23.36
N GLU A 75 11.20 -25.93 23.52
CA GLU A 75 11.63 -26.60 24.77
C GLU A 75 11.64 -25.64 25.97
N ALA A 76 12.11 -24.41 25.79
CA ALA A 76 12.09 -23.36 26.80
C ALA A 76 10.67 -22.95 27.25
N ARG A 77 9.65 -23.24 26.44
CA ARG A 77 8.22 -23.08 26.79
C ARG A 77 7.58 -24.31 27.42
N GLY A 78 8.34 -25.33 27.72
CA GLY A 78 7.81 -26.59 28.24
C GLY A 78 7.12 -27.47 27.19
N GLY A 79 7.46 -27.29 25.92
CA GLY A 79 6.93 -28.08 24.79
C GLY A 79 5.59 -27.64 24.24
N GLU A 80 4.97 -26.59 24.79
CA GLU A 80 3.70 -26.06 24.26
C GLU A 80 3.92 -25.14 23.06
N CYS A 81 3.25 -25.44 21.95
CA CYS A 81 3.30 -24.65 20.73
C CYS A 81 1.90 -24.46 20.13
N SER A 82 1.63 -23.26 19.61
CA SER A 82 0.41 -23.01 18.82
C SER A 82 0.54 -23.59 17.41
N ALA A 83 -0.53 -23.58 16.64
CA ALA A 83 -0.51 -24.04 15.26
C ALA A 83 0.29 -23.13 14.29
N ALA A 84 0.56 -21.87 14.67
CA ALA A 84 1.17 -20.89 13.79
C ALA A 84 2.60 -21.25 13.30
N PRO A 85 3.53 -21.73 14.14
CA PRO A 85 4.84 -22.20 13.70
C PRO A 85 4.77 -23.32 12.65
N LEU A 86 3.89 -24.31 12.87
CA LEU A 86 3.70 -25.40 11.92
C LEU A 86 3.15 -24.90 10.58
N HIS A 87 2.19 -23.99 10.60
CA HIS A 87 1.64 -23.38 9.37
C HIS A 87 2.72 -22.60 8.60
N GLN A 88 3.52 -21.79 9.30
CA GLN A 88 4.57 -21.02 8.63
C GLN A 88 5.68 -21.92 8.08
N ALA A 89 6.08 -22.95 8.79
CA ALA A 89 7.04 -23.94 8.29
C ALA A 89 6.47 -24.68 7.06
N ALA A 90 5.21 -25.12 7.11
CA ALA A 90 4.55 -25.81 6.01
C ALA A 90 4.41 -24.93 4.78
N ARG A 91 3.96 -23.67 4.94
CA ARG A 91 3.83 -22.69 3.87
C ARG A 91 5.16 -22.34 3.18
N ASN A 92 6.28 -22.47 3.87
CA ASN A 92 7.61 -22.16 3.36
C ASN A 92 8.45 -23.41 3.02
N GLY A 93 7.84 -24.60 3.05
CA GLY A 93 8.48 -25.84 2.62
C GLY A 93 9.55 -26.38 3.56
N GLN A 94 9.53 -26.02 4.84
CA GLN A 94 10.55 -26.40 5.80
C GLN A 94 10.27 -27.79 6.39
N VAL A 95 10.55 -28.84 5.60
CA VAL A 95 10.20 -30.24 5.91
C VAL A 95 10.69 -30.68 7.29
N GLU A 96 11.97 -30.47 7.61
CA GLU A 96 12.58 -30.90 8.86
C GLU A 96 11.95 -30.19 10.09
N VAL A 97 11.60 -28.90 9.94
CA VAL A 97 10.92 -28.14 11.00
C VAL A 97 9.48 -28.64 11.17
N VAL A 98 8.77 -28.89 10.08
CA VAL A 98 7.41 -29.45 10.11
C VAL A 98 7.41 -30.81 10.80
N GLU A 99 8.34 -31.70 10.43
CA GLU A 99 8.49 -33.02 11.02
C GLU A 99 8.73 -32.94 12.53
N TRP A 100 9.70 -32.14 12.95
CA TRP A 100 10.02 -31.99 14.34
C TRP A 100 8.87 -31.38 15.17
N LEU A 101 8.24 -30.30 14.67
CA LEU A 101 7.09 -29.68 15.33
C LEU A 101 5.93 -30.65 15.48
N TYR A 102 5.66 -31.46 14.45
CA TYR A 102 4.59 -32.45 14.49
C TYR A 102 4.83 -33.49 15.59
N ASP A 103 6.06 -34.02 15.73
CA ASP A 103 6.38 -35.10 16.62
C ASP A 103 6.60 -34.68 18.09
N HIS A 104 7.01 -33.42 18.36
CA HIS A 104 7.51 -33.02 19.68
C HIS A 104 6.75 -31.87 20.36
N SER A 105 5.91 -31.12 19.64
CA SER A 105 5.36 -29.89 20.22
C SER A 105 3.90 -29.99 20.66
N GLY A 106 3.23 -31.13 20.52
CA GLY A 106 1.79 -31.24 20.78
C GLY A 106 0.92 -30.28 19.97
N CYS A 107 1.49 -29.68 18.93
CA CYS A 107 0.79 -28.71 18.08
C CYS A 107 -0.46 -29.33 17.48
N ILE A 108 -1.58 -28.60 17.56
CA ILE A 108 -2.80 -28.97 16.85
C ILE A 108 -2.56 -28.75 15.36
N VAL A 109 -2.51 -29.83 14.58
CA VAL A 109 -2.43 -29.76 13.13
C VAL A 109 -3.80 -29.40 12.59
N LEU A 110 -3.94 -28.20 12.07
CA LEU A 110 -5.15 -27.76 11.38
C LEU A 110 -5.02 -28.08 9.89
N PRO A 111 -6.15 -28.33 9.18
CA PRO A 111 -6.16 -28.55 7.72
C PRO A 111 -5.40 -27.50 6.93
N ARG A 112 -5.39 -26.28 7.43
CA ARG A 112 -4.71 -25.13 6.83
C ARG A 112 -3.21 -25.35 6.55
N ALA A 113 -2.50 -26.15 7.36
CA ALA A 113 -1.07 -26.41 7.14
C ALA A 113 -0.82 -27.14 5.81
N MET A 114 -1.64 -28.17 5.51
CA MET A 114 -1.54 -28.90 4.26
C MET A 114 -2.08 -28.08 3.08
N ASP A 115 -3.16 -27.32 3.28
CA ASP A 115 -3.71 -26.45 2.25
C ASP A 115 -2.69 -25.41 1.80
N GLU A 116 -1.99 -24.76 2.74
CA GLU A 116 -0.94 -23.76 2.45
C GLU A 116 0.30 -24.40 1.81
N ALA A 117 0.76 -25.56 2.31
CA ALA A 117 1.88 -26.29 1.70
C ALA A 117 1.57 -26.68 0.25
N ALA A 118 0.37 -27.18 -0.01
CA ALA A 118 -0.10 -27.54 -1.34
C ALA A 118 -0.19 -26.32 -2.26
N ALA A 119 -0.77 -25.22 -1.77
CA ALA A 119 -0.89 -23.96 -2.51
C ALA A 119 0.49 -23.34 -2.85
N CYS A 120 1.53 -23.63 -2.08
CA CYS A 120 2.90 -23.20 -2.32
C CYS A 120 3.77 -24.23 -3.06
N GLY A 121 3.22 -25.41 -3.40
CA GLY A 121 3.91 -26.42 -4.22
C GLY A 121 4.87 -27.34 -3.44
N PHE A 122 4.81 -27.35 -2.12
CA PHE A 122 5.73 -28.14 -1.29
C PHE A 122 5.22 -29.58 -1.10
N LEU A 123 5.36 -30.39 -2.15
CA LEU A 123 4.87 -31.77 -2.19
C LEU A 123 5.41 -32.63 -1.04
N ASP A 124 6.69 -32.48 -0.67
CA ASP A 124 7.29 -33.25 0.40
C ASP A 124 6.65 -32.96 1.77
N VAL A 125 6.30 -31.68 2.03
CA VAL A 125 5.54 -31.28 3.22
C VAL A 125 4.13 -31.87 3.19
N VAL A 126 3.46 -31.83 2.03
CA VAL A 126 2.13 -32.41 1.84
C VAL A 126 2.14 -33.90 2.15
N ARG A 127 3.13 -34.65 1.62
CA ARG A 127 3.32 -36.09 1.89
C ARG A 127 3.56 -36.34 3.38
N LEU A 128 4.47 -35.60 3.99
CA LEU A 128 4.79 -35.72 5.41
C LEU A 128 3.53 -35.52 6.27
N LEU A 129 2.77 -34.46 6.03
CA LEU A 129 1.54 -34.18 6.79
C LEU A 129 0.46 -35.24 6.57
N HIS A 130 0.35 -35.82 5.37
CA HIS A 130 -0.55 -36.94 5.09
C HIS A 130 -0.17 -38.20 5.89
N GLU A 131 1.10 -38.62 5.81
CA GLU A 131 1.61 -39.82 6.50
C GLU A 131 1.46 -39.73 8.02
N ARG A 132 1.73 -38.58 8.58
CA ARG A 132 1.63 -38.33 10.03
C ARG A 132 0.16 -38.22 10.49
N GLY A 133 -0.71 -37.62 9.69
CA GLY A 133 -2.14 -37.47 10.00
C GLY A 133 -2.88 -38.80 10.12
N GLY A 134 -2.49 -39.80 9.36
CA GLY A 134 -3.06 -41.16 9.44
C GLY A 134 -2.80 -41.89 10.76
N ARG A 135 -1.74 -41.55 11.48
CA ARG A 135 -1.39 -42.19 12.77
C ARG A 135 -2.26 -41.76 13.96
N ASN A 136 -2.91 -40.59 13.89
CA ASN A 136 -3.69 -40.03 15.00
C ASN A 136 -5.19 -40.27 14.86
N GLY A 137 -5.66 -41.16 13.95
CA GLY A 137 -7.09 -41.48 13.74
C GLY A 137 -7.94 -40.25 13.37
N GLY A 138 -7.28 -39.17 12.95
CA GLY A 138 -7.90 -37.87 12.71
C GLY A 138 -8.47 -37.72 11.31
N LYS A 139 -9.63 -37.12 11.24
CA LYS A 139 -10.33 -36.65 10.05
C LYS A 139 -9.46 -35.68 9.26
N SER A 140 -9.66 -35.67 7.95
CA SER A 140 -9.16 -34.73 6.94
C SER A 140 -8.11 -33.69 7.41
N ASN A 141 -6.84 -33.91 7.04
CA ASN A 141 -5.74 -32.94 7.31
C ASN A 141 -5.65 -31.83 6.26
N CYS A 142 -6.55 -31.80 5.29
CA CYS A 142 -6.68 -30.72 4.30
C CYS A 142 -8.15 -30.48 3.95
N THR A 143 -8.39 -29.44 3.18
CA THR A 143 -9.69 -29.10 2.60
C THR A 143 -9.58 -29.12 1.08
N THR A 144 -10.69 -28.81 0.38
CA THR A 144 -10.65 -28.58 -1.07
C THR A 144 -9.66 -27.50 -1.48
N MET A 145 -9.26 -26.64 -0.53
CA MET A 145 -8.30 -25.56 -0.76
C MET A 145 -6.89 -26.07 -1.08
N ALA A 146 -6.51 -27.26 -0.63
CA ALA A 146 -5.22 -27.86 -0.97
C ALA A 146 -5.07 -28.04 -2.49
N MET A 147 -6.00 -28.77 -3.09
CA MET A 147 -5.97 -29.03 -4.54
C MET A 147 -6.31 -27.76 -5.34
N THR A 148 -7.27 -26.95 -4.88
CA THR A 148 -7.62 -25.69 -5.51
C THR A 148 -6.42 -24.74 -5.52
N GLY A 149 -5.74 -24.54 -4.39
CA GLY A 149 -4.57 -23.67 -4.27
C GLY A 149 -3.39 -24.16 -5.14
N ALA A 150 -3.10 -25.47 -5.11
CA ALA A 150 -2.08 -26.06 -5.97
C ALA A 150 -2.38 -25.86 -7.46
N ALA A 151 -3.63 -26.03 -7.86
CA ALA A 151 -4.07 -25.83 -9.24
C ALA A 151 -3.95 -24.37 -9.69
N VAL A 152 -4.44 -23.42 -8.86
CA VAL A 152 -4.35 -21.97 -9.13
C VAL A 152 -2.91 -21.52 -9.35
N ASN A 153 -1.96 -22.10 -8.61
CA ASN A 153 -0.54 -21.76 -8.69
C ASN A 153 0.29 -22.68 -9.62
N GLY A 154 -0.35 -23.63 -10.30
CA GLY A 154 0.27 -24.40 -11.36
C GLY A 154 1.08 -25.63 -10.91
N TYR A 155 0.95 -26.07 -9.68
CA TYR A 155 1.69 -27.20 -9.13
C TYR A 155 1.03 -28.53 -9.49
N LEU A 156 1.23 -28.96 -10.72
CA LEU A 156 0.59 -30.16 -11.30
C LEU A 156 0.94 -31.45 -10.54
N ASP A 157 2.16 -31.59 -10.07
CA ASP A 157 2.62 -32.72 -9.27
C ASP A 157 1.88 -32.84 -7.94
N VAL A 158 1.66 -31.72 -7.25
CA VAL A 158 0.86 -31.66 -6.02
C VAL A 158 -0.60 -31.99 -6.33
N VAL A 159 -1.17 -31.43 -7.41
CA VAL A 159 -2.56 -31.72 -7.82
C VAL A 159 -2.75 -33.22 -8.09
N LYS A 160 -1.84 -33.85 -8.85
CA LYS A 160 -1.87 -35.30 -9.14
C LYS A 160 -1.79 -36.13 -7.87
N TRP A 161 -0.84 -35.78 -7.01
CA TRP A 161 -0.63 -36.50 -5.77
C TRP A 161 -1.84 -36.40 -4.84
N LEU A 162 -2.45 -35.20 -4.70
CA LEU A 162 -3.65 -35.01 -3.90
C LEU A 162 -4.83 -35.81 -4.48
N HIS A 163 -4.99 -35.87 -5.79
CA HIS A 163 -6.03 -36.67 -6.42
C HIS A 163 -5.90 -38.18 -6.13
N GLU A 164 -4.67 -38.70 -6.15
CA GLU A 164 -4.40 -40.12 -5.91
C GLU A 164 -4.51 -40.53 -4.45
N ASN A 165 -4.28 -39.61 -3.52
CA ASN A 165 -4.11 -39.93 -2.09
C ASN A 165 -5.16 -39.29 -1.17
N ARG A 166 -6.07 -38.43 -1.70
CA ARG A 166 -7.05 -37.68 -0.94
C ARG A 166 -8.42 -37.66 -1.62
N ASP A 167 -9.48 -37.63 -0.81
CA ASP A 167 -10.87 -37.67 -1.29
C ASP A 167 -11.58 -36.30 -1.31
N GLU A 168 -10.95 -35.24 -0.73
CA GLU A 168 -11.57 -33.92 -0.59
C GLU A 168 -11.87 -33.25 -1.93
N GLY A 169 -11.05 -33.51 -2.95
CA GLY A 169 -11.21 -32.93 -4.28
C GLY A 169 -10.84 -31.45 -4.35
N CYS A 170 -11.47 -30.72 -5.26
CA CYS A 170 -11.29 -29.28 -5.46
C CYS A 170 -12.66 -28.59 -5.68
N THR A 171 -12.62 -27.29 -5.94
CA THR A 171 -13.79 -26.53 -6.39
C THR A 171 -13.61 -26.12 -7.86
N THR A 172 -14.65 -25.54 -8.48
CA THR A 172 -14.54 -24.93 -9.81
C THR A 172 -13.43 -23.87 -9.88
N ASP A 173 -13.10 -23.24 -8.73
CA ASP A 173 -12.02 -22.25 -8.64
C ASP A 173 -10.64 -22.83 -9.00
N ALA A 174 -10.45 -24.14 -8.88
CA ALA A 174 -9.20 -24.80 -9.27
C ALA A 174 -8.93 -24.62 -10.77
N LEU A 175 -9.92 -24.92 -11.61
CA LEU A 175 -9.80 -24.79 -13.06
C LEU A 175 -9.88 -23.32 -13.48
N ASP A 176 -10.78 -22.52 -12.87
CA ASP A 176 -10.91 -21.09 -13.14
C ASP A 176 -9.60 -20.34 -12.82
N GLY A 177 -9.00 -20.64 -11.67
CA GLY A 177 -7.73 -20.04 -11.26
C GLY A 177 -6.54 -20.50 -12.07
N ALA A 178 -6.43 -21.79 -12.36
CA ALA A 178 -5.40 -22.35 -13.24
C ALA A 178 -5.47 -21.74 -14.65
N ALA A 179 -6.68 -21.57 -15.18
CA ALA A 179 -6.92 -20.94 -16.47
C ALA A 179 -6.51 -19.46 -16.46
N ARG A 180 -6.91 -18.70 -15.44
CA ARG A 180 -6.56 -17.29 -15.26
C ARG A 180 -5.06 -17.06 -15.23
N ASN A 181 -4.31 -17.97 -14.60
CA ASN A 181 -2.86 -17.87 -14.44
C ASN A 181 -2.08 -18.59 -15.56
N GLY A 182 -2.77 -19.16 -16.57
CA GLY A 182 -2.15 -19.72 -17.75
C GLY A 182 -1.56 -21.12 -17.61
N HIS A 183 -1.92 -21.85 -16.57
CA HIS A 183 -1.39 -23.19 -16.28
C HIS A 183 -2.07 -24.26 -17.13
N LEU A 184 -1.80 -24.25 -18.44
CA LEU A 184 -2.47 -25.13 -19.43
C LEU A 184 -2.43 -26.60 -19.06
N GLU A 185 -1.31 -27.11 -18.59
CA GLU A 185 -1.16 -28.55 -18.27
C GLU A 185 -2.01 -28.93 -17.02
N VAL A 186 -2.16 -28.02 -16.07
CA VAL A 186 -3.09 -28.20 -14.93
C VAL A 186 -4.54 -28.17 -15.42
N VAL A 187 -4.88 -27.21 -16.30
CA VAL A 187 -6.24 -27.11 -16.89
C VAL A 187 -6.63 -28.38 -17.63
N LYS A 188 -5.73 -28.93 -18.48
CA LYS A 188 -5.94 -30.18 -19.20
C LYS A 188 -6.16 -31.33 -18.24
N TRP A 189 -5.26 -31.46 -17.28
CA TRP A 189 -5.31 -32.55 -16.31
C TRP A 189 -6.60 -32.52 -15.47
N LEU A 190 -7.01 -31.34 -14.99
CA LEU A 190 -8.26 -31.17 -14.25
C LEU A 190 -9.47 -31.50 -15.12
N HIS A 191 -9.49 -31.09 -16.39
CA HIS A 191 -10.54 -31.44 -17.34
C HIS A 191 -10.69 -32.94 -17.52
N GLU A 192 -9.58 -33.68 -17.62
CA GLU A 192 -9.56 -35.15 -17.88
C GLU A 192 -9.86 -35.97 -16.63
N ASN A 193 -9.49 -35.50 -15.43
CA ASN A 193 -9.48 -36.30 -14.20
C ASN A 193 -10.48 -35.84 -13.13
N ARG A 194 -11.11 -34.67 -13.29
CA ARG A 194 -12.03 -34.11 -12.30
C ARG A 194 -13.38 -33.76 -12.92
N SER A 195 -14.44 -33.91 -12.10
CA SER A 195 -15.82 -33.66 -12.53
C SER A 195 -16.38 -32.31 -12.09
N GLU A 196 -15.67 -31.54 -11.25
CA GLU A 196 -16.13 -30.26 -10.73
C GLU A 196 -16.34 -29.21 -11.82
N GLY A 197 -15.55 -29.30 -12.90
CA GLY A 197 -15.66 -28.40 -14.04
C GLY A 197 -15.07 -27.01 -13.78
N CYS A 198 -15.57 -26.02 -14.51
CA CYS A 198 -15.20 -24.62 -14.39
C CYS A 198 -16.45 -23.73 -14.50
N SER A 199 -16.25 -22.43 -14.35
CA SER A 199 -17.25 -21.42 -14.66
C SER A 199 -16.83 -20.58 -15.87
N VAL A 200 -17.66 -19.62 -16.27
CA VAL A 200 -17.29 -18.61 -17.29
C VAL A 200 -16.04 -17.81 -16.91
N HIS A 201 -15.66 -17.82 -15.63
CA HIS A 201 -14.46 -17.12 -15.14
C HIS A 201 -13.16 -17.76 -15.64
N ALA A 202 -13.15 -19.05 -15.98
CA ALA A 202 -12.00 -19.72 -16.56
C ALA A 202 -11.57 -19.03 -17.86
N MET A 203 -12.49 -18.92 -18.83
CA MET A 203 -12.18 -18.32 -20.13
C MET A 203 -12.02 -16.81 -20.04
N ASN A 204 -12.85 -16.12 -19.24
CA ASN A 204 -12.71 -14.69 -19.01
C ASN A 204 -11.35 -14.36 -18.37
N GLY A 205 -10.94 -15.14 -17.37
CA GLY A 205 -9.65 -14.97 -16.69
C GLY A 205 -8.45 -15.28 -17.59
N ALA A 206 -8.53 -16.37 -18.35
CA ALA A 206 -7.50 -16.73 -19.33
C ALA A 206 -7.35 -15.67 -20.42
N ALA A 207 -8.46 -15.08 -20.87
CA ALA A 207 -8.46 -14.01 -21.87
C ALA A 207 -7.79 -12.74 -21.31
N ARG A 208 -8.12 -12.37 -20.06
CA ARG A 208 -7.46 -11.26 -19.36
C ARG A 208 -5.96 -11.47 -19.17
N GLY A 209 -5.55 -12.71 -18.82
CA GLY A 209 -4.15 -13.06 -18.56
C GLY A 209 -3.30 -13.22 -19.82
N GLY A 210 -3.86 -13.11 -21.03
CA GLY A 210 -3.12 -13.29 -22.28
C GLY A 210 -2.86 -14.75 -22.66
N HIS A 211 -3.61 -15.68 -22.11
CA HIS A 211 -3.34 -17.10 -22.24
C HIS A 211 -4.11 -17.75 -23.39
N LEU A 212 -3.80 -17.35 -24.64
CA LEU A 212 -4.50 -17.83 -25.86
C LEU A 212 -4.60 -19.36 -25.94
N ARG A 213 -3.55 -20.10 -25.55
CA ARG A 213 -3.56 -21.57 -25.60
C ARG A 213 -4.61 -22.16 -24.64
N VAL A 214 -4.79 -21.53 -23.47
CA VAL A 214 -5.82 -21.94 -22.50
C VAL A 214 -7.21 -21.58 -23.02
N VAL A 215 -7.37 -20.37 -23.60
CA VAL A 215 -8.64 -19.94 -24.21
C VAL A 215 -9.07 -20.92 -25.31
N LYS A 216 -8.17 -21.31 -26.21
CA LYS A 216 -8.44 -22.30 -27.26
C LYS A 216 -8.84 -23.65 -26.68
N PHE A 217 -8.10 -24.16 -25.71
CA PHE A 217 -8.42 -25.40 -25.04
C PHE A 217 -9.81 -25.40 -24.40
N LEU A 218 -10.14 -24.32 -23.67
CA LEU A 218 -11.45 -24.18 -23.04
C LEU A 218 -12.58 -24.07 -24.08
N HIS A 219 -12.35 -23.35 -25.18
CA HIS A 219 -13.31 -23.28 -26.28
C HIS A 219 -13.61 -24.65 -26.91
N GLU A 220 -12.59 -25.46 -27.12
CA GLU A 220 -12.70 -26.77 -27.78
C GLU A 220 -13.29 -27.87 -26.87
N HIS A 221 -13.05 -27.78 -25.55
CA HIS A 221 -13.33 -28.91 -24.64
C HIS A 221 -14.36 -28.59 -23.55
N ARG A 222 -14.78 -27.32 -23.39
CA ARG A 222 -15.73 -26.91 -22.34
C ARG A 222 -16.93 -26.18 -22.93
N SER A 223 -18.10 -26.41 -22.29
CA SER A 223 -19.37 -25.83 -22.75
C SER A 223 -19.79 -24.57 -21.98
N GLU A 224 -19.10 -24.24 -20.86
CA GLU A 224 -19.45 -23.10 -20.00
C GLU A 224 -19.28 -21.76 -20.72
N GLY A 225 -18.33 -21.68 -21.65
CA GLY A 225 -18.10 -20.51 -22.47
C GLY A 225 -17.47 -19.34 -21.72
N CYS A 226 -17.78 -18.14 -22.17
CA CYS A 226 -17.32 -16.88 -21.57
C CYS A 226 -18.47 -15.87 -21.52
N THR A 227 -18.16 -14.67 -21.09
CA THR A 227 -19.04 -13.48 -21.23
C THR A 227 -18.34 -12.43 -22.08
N TYR A 228 -19.02 -11.33 -22.42
CA TYR A 228 -18.38 -10.17 -23.05
C TYR A 228 -17.12 -9.66 -22.31
N ASN A 229 -17.00 -9.94 -21.01
CA ASN A 229 -15.82 -9.61 -20.22
C ASN A 229 -14.52 -10.27 -20.75
N ALA A 230 -14.60 -11.42 -21.39
CA ALA A 230 -13.42 -12.05 -21.98
C ALA A 230 -12.75 -11.14 -23.01
N MET A 231 -13.56 -10.57 -23.93
CA MET A 231 -13.07 -9.67 -24.96
C MET A 231 -12.75 -8.27 -24.40
N ASP A 232 -13.57 -7.75 -23.49
CA ASP A 232 -13.33 -6.45 -22.85
C ASP A 232 -12.00 -6.44 -22.08
N TRP A 233 -11.72 -7.48 -21.29
CA TRP A 233 -10.48 -7.58 -20.51
C TRP A 233 -9.26 -7.90 -21.37
N ALA A 234 -9.43 -8.71 -22.43
CA ALA A 234 -8.36 -8.95 -23.40
C ALA A 234 -8.00 -7.65 -24.14
N ALA A 235 -8.98 -6.81 -24.46
CA ALA A 235 -8.76 -5.50 -25.10
C ALA A 235 -8.08 -4.51 -24.14
N PHE A 236 -8.48 -4.50 -22.86
CA PHE A 236 -7.85 -3.71 -21.81
C PHE A 236 -6.35 -4.04 -21.64
N GLU A 237 -6.00 -5.34 -21.61
CA GLU A 237 -4.62 -5.83 -21.44
C GLU A 237 -3.84 -5.94 -22.76
N ASN A 238 -4.44 -5.51 -23.90
CA ASN A 238 -3.85 -5.50 -25.26
C ASN A 238 -3.55 -6.89 -25.87
N HIS A 239 -4.36 -7.90 -25.58
CA HIS A 239 -4.23 -9.24 -26.14
C HIS A 239 -5.04 -9.36 -27.45
N LEU A 240 -4.51 -8.78 -28.52
CA LEU A 240 -5.22 -8.69 -29.80
C LEU A 240 -5.49 -10.08 -30.43
N ASP A 241 -4.58 -11.01 -30.28
CA ASP A 241 -4.72 -12.39 -30.77
C ASP A 241 -5.89 -13.13 -30.10
N ILE A 242 -6.11 -12.86 -28.82
CA ILE A 242 -7.26 -13.43 -28.07
C ILE A 242 -8.56 -12.76 -28.52
N VAL A 243 -8.56 -11.42 -28.70
CA VAL A 243 -9.74 -10.69 -29.18
C VAL A 243 -10.14 -11.19 -30.56
N GLN A 244 -9.18 -11.41 -31.46
CA GLN A 244 -9.41 -11.99 -32.79
C GLN A 244 -9.98 -13.40 -32.69
N PHE A 245 -9.38 -14.27 -31.88
CA PHE A 245 -9.87 -15.63 -31.68
C PHE A 245 -11.30 -15.66 -31.13
N LEU A 246 -11.61 -14.82 -30.11
CA LEU A 246 -12.94 -14.75 -29.53
C LEU A 246 -13.98 -14.22 -30.55
N HIS A 247 -13.60 -13.24 -31.36
CA HIS A 247 -14.46 -12.71 -32.42
C HIS A 247 -14.84 -13.79 -33.46
N GLU A 248 -13.86 -14.58 -33.88
CA GLU A 248 -14.06 -15.61 -34.91
C GLU A 248 -14.82 -16.84 -34.40
N ASN A 249 -14.67 -17.17 -33.12
CA ASN A 249 -15.13 -18.47 -32.59
C ASN A 249 -16.23 -18.35 -31.52
N ARG A 250 -16.56 -17.14 -31.05
CA ARG A 250 -17.56 -16.91 -29.99
C ARG A 250 -18.58 -15.85 -30.39
N THR A 251 -19.76 -15.92 -29.79
CA THR A 251 -20.90 -15.04 -30.11
C THR A 251 -21.19 -14.00 -29.05
N GLU A 252 -20.53 -14.08 -27.87
CA GLU A 252 -20.78 -13.20 -26.73
C GLU A 252 -20.39 -11.76 -26.98
N GLY A 253 -19.43 -11.53 -27.89
CA GLY A 253 -18.98 -10.21 -28.30
C GLY A 253 -18.20 -9.45 -27.22
N CYS A 254 -18.27 -8.14 -27.28
CA CYS A 254 -17.69 -7.24 -26.30
C CYS A 254 -18.70 -6.15 -25.90
N SER A 255 -18.34 -5.33 -24.94
CA SER A 255 -19.08 -4.10 -24.65
C SER A 255 -18.31 -2.87 -25.15
N ARG A 256 -18.88 -1.68 -24.96
CA ARG A 256 -18.18 -0.40 -25.24
C ARG A 256 -16.90 -0.23 -24.43
N HIS A 257 -16.77 -0.95 -23.31
CA HIS A 257 -15.56 -0.90 -22.50
C HIS A 257 -14.33 -1.39 -23.25
N ALA A 258 -14.46 -2.35 -24.19
CA ALA A 258 -13.33 -2.82 -24.98
C ALA A 258 -12.59 -1.68 -25.70
N ILE A 259 -13.32 -0.83 -26.45
CA ILE A 259 -12.71 0.31 -27.14
C ILE A 259 -12.31 1.41 -26.15
N ASN A 260 -13.15 1.71 -25.14
CA ASN A 260 -12.87 2.78 -24.19
C ASN A 260 -11.55 2.51 -23.41
N GLU A 261 -11.39 1.31 -22.89
CA GLU A 261 -10.21 0.97 -22.11
C GLU A 261 -8.97 0.78 -23.01
N ALA A 262 -9.12 0.17 -24.18
CA ALA A 262 -8.03 0.09 -25.15
C ALA A 262 -7.54 1.49 -25.58
N ALA A 263 -8.46 2.42 -25.80
CA ALA A 263 -8.15 3.80 -26.15
C ALA A 263 -7.44 4.53 -24.99
N LYS A 264 -7.98 4.41 -23.78
CA LYS A 264 -7.41 5.00 -22.58
C LYS A 264 -5.96 4.54 -22.32
N HIS A 265 -5.63 3.28 -22.63
CA HIS A 265 -4.28 2.72 -22.44
C HIS A 265 -3.39 2.81 -23.70
N GLY A 266 -3.84 3.50 -24.74
CA GLY A 266 -3.03 3.76 -25.94
C GLY A 266 -2.85 2.57 -26.88
N HIS A 267 -3.73 1.59 -26.82
CA HIS A 267 -3.64 0.38 -27.65
C HIS A 267 -4.21 0.62 -29.05
N LEU A 268 -3.53 1.46 -29.85
CA LEU A 268 -4.03 1.90 -31.16
C LEU A 268 -4.45 0.75 -32.06
N ASN A 269 -3.61 -0.27 -32.20
CA ASN A 269 -3.91 -1.43 -33.05
C ASN A 269 -5.18 -2.16 -32.60
N MET A 270 -5.39 -2.28 -31.30
CA MET A 270 -6.61 -2.84 -30.70
C MET A 270 -7.83 -1.99 -31.02
N VAL A 271 -7.73 -0.67 -30.82
CA VAL A 271 -8.80 0.28 -31.15
C VAL A 271 -9.19 0.21 -32.63
N GLN A 272 -8.19 0.19 -33.53
CA GLN A 272 -8.41 0.08 -34.97
C GLN A 272 -9.08 -1.23 -35.36
N TRP A 273 -8.63 -2.33 -34.77
CA TRP A 273 -9.20 -3.63 -35.02
C TRP A 273 -10.65 -3.72 -34.54
N LEU A 274 -10.92 -3.29 -33.29
CA LEU A 274 -12.28 -3.26 -32.73
C LEU A 274 -13.21 -2.37 -33.54
N HIS A 275 -12.74 -1.17 -33.94
CA HIS A 275 -13.50 -0.27 -34.78
C HIS A 275 -13.93 -0.92 -36.12
N SER A 276 -13.04 -1.70 -36.73
CA SER A 276 -13.26 -2.30 -38.04
C SER A 276 -14.11 -3.58 -37.98
N ASN A 277 -14.09 -4.30 -36.89
CA ASN A 277 -14.67 -5.65 -36.79
C ASN A 277 -15.85 -5.75 -35.79
N ARG A 278 -16.10 -4.70 -34.97
CA ARG A 278 -17.16 -4.71 -33.96
C ARG A 278 -18.10 -3.51 -34.11
N SER A 279 -19.38 -3.74 -33.79
CA SER A 279 -20.44 -2.73 -33.93
C SER A 279 -20.82 -2.03 -32.61
N GLU A 280 -20.32 -2.52 -31.45
CA GLU A 280 -20.67 -1.97 -30.13
C GLU A 280 -20.21 -0.54 -29.92
N GLY A 281 -19.13 -0.15 -30.61
CA GLY A 281 -18.60 1.21 -30.59
C GLY A 281 -17.90 1.58 -29.30
N CYS A 282 -17.79 2.87 -29.08
CA CYS A 282 -17.24 3.47 -27.85
C CYS A 282 -18.20 4.56 -27.33
N ASN A 283 -17.78 5.27 -26.31
CA ASN A 283 -18.37 6.55 -25.92
C ASN A 283 -17.27 7.61 -25.75
N ARG A 284 -17.63 8.81 -25.32
CA ARG A 284 -16.71 9.95 -25.15
C ARG A 284 -15.53 9.64 -24.22
N MET A 285 -15.70 8.69 -23.27
CA MET A 285 -14.63 8.26 -22.37
C MET A 285 -13.40 7.70 -23.09
N ALA A 286 -13.56 7.16 -24.31
CA ALA A 286 -12.45 6.66 -25.13
C ALA A 286 -11.47 7.79 -25.44
N MET A 287 -11.97 8.91 -25.97
CA MET A 287 -11.14 10.06 -26.35
C MET A 287 -10.69 10.85 -25.11
N ASP A 288 -11.56 11.01 -24.10
CA ASP A 288 -11.22 11.65 -22.83
C ASP A 288 -10.06 10.92 -22.13
N GLY A 289 -10.14 9.60 -22.07
CA GLY A 289 -9.10 8.76 -21.47
C GLY A 289 -7.78 8.78 -22.26
N ALA A 290 -7.87 8.64 -23.58
CA ALA A 290 -6.69 8.70 -24.45
C ALA A 290 -5.96 10.04 -24.35
N ALA A 291 -6.71 11.14 -24.33
CA ALA A 291 -6.15 12.49 -24.17
C ALA A 291 -5.49 12.67 -22.80
N THR A 292 -6.14 12.23 -21.73
CA THR A 292 -5.62 12.30 -20.35
C THR A 292 -4.30 11.54 -20.20
N LEU A 293 -4.18 10.34 -20.77
CA LEU A 293 -3.00 9.47 -20.66
C LEU A 293 -2.00 9.62 -21.83
N SER A 294 -2.16 10.65 -22.67
CA SER A 294 -1.14 11.06 -23.65
C SER A 294 -1.05 10.23 -24.92
N HIS A 295 -2.14 9.68 -25.37
CA HIS A 295 -2.20 8.85 -26.58
C HIS A 295 -2.76 9.65 -27.77
N LEU A 296 -1.97 10.60 -28.30
CA LEU A 296 -2.38 11.50 -29.40
C LEU A 296 -2.76 10.75 -30.67
N ASP A 297 -2.08 9.66 -30.96
CA ASP A 297 -2.36 8.78 -32.10
C ASP A 297 -3.76 8.14 -32.01
N VAL A 298 -4.16 7.70 -30.82
CA VAL A 298 -5.50 7.17 -30.54
C VAL A 298 -6.54 8.30 -30.62
N VAL A 299 -6.24 9.47 -30.02
CA VAL A 299 -7.14 10.65 -30.10
C VAL A 299 -7.40 11.03 -31.55
N SER A 300 -6.35 11.11 -32.37
CA SER A 300 -6.45 11.44 -33.81
C SER A 300 -7.24 10.39 -34.59
N PHE A 301 -7.00 9.10 -34.28
CA PHE A 301 -7.77 8.01 -34.90
C PHE A 301 -9.25 8.09 -34.53
N LEU A 302 -9.59 8.26 -33.26
CA LEU A 302 -10.98 8.37 -32.80
C LEU A 302 -11.68 9.60 -33.42
N HIS A 303 -11.01 10.74 -33.50
CA HIS A 303 -11.54 11.93 -34.14
C HIS A 303 -11.90 11.69 -35.62
N SER A 304 -11.02 11.00 -36.36
CA SER A 304 -11.18 10.80 -37.79
C SER A 304 -12.22 9.73 -38.16
N HIS A 305 -12.45 8.74 -37.26
CA HIS A 305 -13.23 7.54 -37.56
C HIS A 305 -14.47 7.35 -36.68
N ARG A 306 -14.66 8.19 -35.63
CA ARG A 306 -15.78 8.06 -34.69
C ARG A 306 -16.50 9.42 -34.54
N LEU A 307 -17.81 9.34 -34.28
CA LEU A 307 -18.67 10.53 -34.13
C LEU A 307 -18.94 10.90 -32.68
N GLU A 308 -18.56 10.06 -31.71
CA GLU A 308 -18.87 10.24 -30.29
C GLU A 308 -18.21 11.49 -29.72
N GLY A 309 -17.01 11.84 -30.22
CA GLY A 309 -16.24 12.99 -29.76
C GLY A 309 -15.63 12.78 -28.37
N CYS A 310 -15.40 13.89 -27.68
CA CYS A 310 -14.90 13.93 -26.31
C CYS A 310 -15.79 14.82 -25.44
N THR A 311 -15.37 15.03 -24.21
CA THR A 311 -15.90 16.06 -23.31
C THR A 311 -14.80 17.05 -22.94
N VAL A 312 -15.12 18.08 -22.17
CA VAL A 312 -14.12 18.99 -21.59
C VAL A 312 -13.05 18.25 -20.79
N ALA A 313 -13.35 17.03 -20.32
CA ALA A 313 -12.42 16.20 -19.55
C ALA A 313 -11.16 15.80 -20.35
N ALA A 314 -11.24 15.72 -21.68
CA ALA A 314 -10.10 15.44 -22.54
C ALA A 314 -9.01 16.51 -22.39
N MET A 315 -9.40 17.78 -22.54
CA MET A 315 -8.47 18.90 -22.43
C MET A 315 -8.07 19.18 -20.98
N ASP A 316 -9.02 19.07 -20.03
CA ASP A 316 -8.74 19.20 -18.59
C ASP A 316 -7.69 18.18 -18.12
N GLY A 317 -7.86 16.91 -18.53
CA GLY A 317 -6.94 15.83 -18.18
C GLY A 317 -5.57 15.96 -18.85
N ALA A 318 -5.54 16.35 -20.13
CA ALA A 318 -4.29 16.62 -20.85
C ALA A 318 -3.51 17.79 -20.20
N ALA A 319 -4.22 18.84 -19.78
CA ALA A 319 -3.61 19.98 -19.08
C ALA A 319 -3.06 19.60 -17.70
N GLU A 320 -3.78 18.80 -16.94
CA GLU A 320 -3.35 18.27 -15.63
C GLU A 320 -2.02 17.50 -15.72
N HIS A 321 -1.81 16.76 -16.84
CA HIS A 321 -0.61 15.94 -17.07
C HIS A 321 0.44 16.62 -17.96
N ASN A 322 0.32 17.94 -18.20
CA ASN A 322 1.26 18.74 -18.99
C ASN A 322 1.41 18.29 -20.45
N ARG A 323 0.32 17.83 -21.06
CA ARG A 323 0.32 17.37 -22.46
C ARG A 323 -0.07 18.50 -23.40
N LEU A 324 0.85 19.42 -23.62
CA LEU A 324 0.60 20.63 -24.41
C LEU A 324 0.30 20.30 -25.87
N ASP A 325 0.95 19.30 -26.43
CA ASP A 325 0.72 18.79 -27.78
C ASP A 325 -0.74 18.31 -27.98
N ILE A 326 -1.29 17.60 -27.01
CA ILE A 326 -2.68 17.13 -27.05
C ILE A 326 -3.66 18.29 -26.84
N VAL A 327 -3.36 19.20 -25.90
CA VAL A 327 -4.20 20.38 -25.67
C VAL A 327 -4.28 21.27 -26.91
N GLN A 328 -3.15 21.50 -27.59
CA GLN A 328 -3.10 22.23 -28.85
C GLN A 328 -3.89 21.50 -29.94
N TRP A 329 -3.68 20.22 -30.10
CA TRP A 329 -4.40 19.41 -31.07
C TRP A 329 -5.91 19.43 -30.81
N LEU A 330 -6.36 19.27 -29.56
CA LEU A 330 -7.79 19.37 -29.20
C LEU A 330 -8.36 20.77 -29.49
N HIS A 331 -7.62 21.82 -29.21
CA HIS A 331 -8.03 23.20 -29.50
C HIS A 331 -8.23 23.43 -30.98
N GLU A 332 -7.37 22.88 -31.83
CA GLU A 332 -7.43 23.06 -33.28
C GLU A 332 -8.51 22.20 -33.97
N ASN A 333 -8.83 21.04 -33.40
CA ASN A 333 -9.65 20.01 -34.04
C ASN A 333 -11.01 19.75 -33.36
N ARG A 334 -11.26 20.32 -32.18
CA ARG A 334 -12.46 20.05 -31.37
C ARG A 334 -13.06 21.34 -30.79
N ASP A 335 -14.39 21.36 -30.70
CA ASP A 335 -15.15 22.54 -30.21
C ASP A 335 -15.56 22.43 -28.74
N GLU A 336 -15.36 21.26 -28.08
CA GLU A 336 -15.78 21.01 -26.69
C GLU A 336 -15.06 21.90 -25.68
N GLY A 337 -13.81 22.27 -25.97
CA GLY A 337 -13.00 23.13 -25.11
C GLY A 337 -12.53 22.46 -23.85
N CYS A 338 -12.35 23.28 -22.82
CA CYS A 338 -11.97 22.85 -21.47
C CYS A 338 -12.91 23.44 -20.41
N SER A 339 -12.72 23.05 -19.17
CA SER A 339 -13.30 23.77 -18.04
C SER A 339 -12.21 24.59 -17.30
N MET A 340 -12.61 25.39 -16.32
CA MET A 340 -11.65 26.10 -15.44
C MET A 340 -10.66 25.14 -14.76
N ARG A 341 -11.03 23.86 -14.60
CA ARG A 341 -10.16 22.82 -14.03
C ARG A 341 -8.88 22.59 -14.82
N ALA A 342 -8.86 22.84 -16.13
CA ALA A 342 -7.66 22.73 -16.96
C ALA A 342 -6.55 23.63 -16.40
N MET A 343 -6.85 24.91 -16.16
CA MET A 343 -5.88 25.86 -15.62
C MET A 343 -5.62 25.65 -14.13
N ASP A 344 -6.66 25.36 -13.34
CA ASP A 344 -6.53 25.09 -11.89
C ASP A 344 -5.57 23.91 -11.62
N ARG A 345 -5.73 22.81 -12.33
CA ARG A 345 -4.90 21.60 -12.16
C ARG A 345 -3.50 21.76 -12.75
N ALA A 346 -3.40 22.41 -13.91
CA ALA A 346 -2.10 22.75 -14.50
C ALA A 346 -1.27 23.64 -13.55
N ALA A 347 -1.91 24.63 -12.92
CA ALA A 347 -1.28 25.53 -11.96
C ALA A 347 -0.83 24.78 -10.69
N ARG A 348 -1.69 23.93 -10.12
CA ARG A 348 -1.39 23.09 -8.96
C ARG A 348 -0.18 22.17 -9.20
N ASN A 349 -0.08 21.61 -10.41
CA ASN A 349 0.99 20.68 -10.77
C ASN A 349 2.26 21.37 -11.31
N GLY A 350 2.32 22.69 -11.31
CA GLY A 350 3.53 23.43 -11.68
C GLY A 350 3.77 23.59 -13.19
N HIS A 351 2.76 23.45 -14.00
CA HIS A 351 2.89 23.46 -15.47
C HIS A 351 2.76 24.87 -16.05
N LEU A 352 3.76 25.74 -15.81
CA LEU A 352 3.73 27.15 -16.18
C LEU A 352 3.41 27.36 -17.67
N ARG A 353 4.06 26.62 -18.58
CA ARG A 353 3.81 26.76 -20.02
C ARG A 353 2.37 26.41 -20.41
N MET A 354 1.79 25.42 -19.74
CA MET A 354 0.40 25.04 -19.94
C MET A 354 -0.54 26.15 -19.46
N VAL A 355 -0.31 26.70 -18.28
CA VAL A 355 -1.09 27.83 -17.72
C VAL A 355 -1.02 29.04 -18.65
N GLN A 356 0.17 29.40 -19.15
CA GLN A 356 0.35 30.50 -20.11
C GLN A 356 -0.43 30.25 -21.39
N TRP A 357 -0.28 29.07 -21.98
CA TRP A 357 -0.98 28.72 -23.21
C TRP A 357 -2.51 28.76 -23.05
N LEU A 358 -3.04 28.19 -21.94
CA LEU A 358 -4.48 28.22 -21.63
C LEU A 358 -4.98 29.68 -21.47
N ASN A 359 -4.21 30.54 -20.80
CA ASN A 359 -4.55 31.94 -20.63
C ASN A 359 -4.62 32.72 -21.94
N GLU A 360 -3.76 32.39 -22.91
CA GLU A 360 -3.69 33.06 -24.22
C GLU A 360 -4.75 32.57 -25.19
N HIS A 361 -5.13 31.27 -25.12
CA HIS A 361 -5.95 30.65 -26.17
C HIS A 361 -7.35 30.22 -25.71
N ARG A 362 -7.62 30.27 -24.38
CA ARG A 362 -8.91 29.82 -23.81
C ARG A 362 -9.56 30.92 -22.98
N ALA A 363 -10.90 31.01 -23.11
CA ALA A 363 -11.70 32.05 -22.43
C ALA A 363 -12.26 31.58 -21.07
N GLU A 364 -12.19 30.26 -20.79
CA GLU A 364 -12.79 29.66 -19.59
C GLU A 364 -12.14 30.14 -18.27
N GLY A 365 -10.85 30.49 -18.33
CA GLY A 365 -10.13 31.02 -17.19
C GLY A 365 -9.80 29.97 -16.14
N CYS A 366 -9.75 30.41 -14.90
CA CYS A 366 -9.48 29.57 -13.71
C CYS A 366 -10.40 29.96 -12.55
N THR A 367 -10.25 29.24 -11.43
CA THR A 367 -10.82 29.65 -10.14
C THR A 367 -9.70 30.08 -9.18
N THR A 368 -10.04 30.43 -7.95
CA THR A 368 -9.04 30.65 -6.89
C THR A 368 -8.18 29.41 -6.64
N ASP A 369 -8.66 28.21 -7.01
CA ASP A 369 -7.92 26.94 -6.85
C ASP A 369 -6.62 26.92 -7.66
N ALA A 370 -6.51 27.68 -8.75
CA ALA A 370 -5.28 27.80 -9.53
C ALA A 370 -4.14 28.38 -8.67
N MET A 371 -4.37 29.53 -8.05
CA MET A 371 -3.37 30.20 -7.22
C MET A 371 -3.18 29.48 -5.87
N ASP A 372 -4.25 29.00 -5.27
CA ASP A 372 -4.22 28.19 -4.05
C ASP A 372 -3.42 26.90 -4.23
N GLY A 373 -3.67 26.17 -5.33
CA GLY A 373 -2.94 24.95 -5.68
C GLY A 373 -1.49 25.22 -6.06
N ALA A 374 -1.20 26.27 -6.81
CA ALA A 374 0.15 26.70 -7.13
C ALA A 374 0.95 27.07 -5.85
N ALA A 375 0.29 27.69 -4.88
CA ALA A 375 0.89 28.01 -3.59
C ALA A 375 1.17 26.77 -2.74
N GLU A 376 0.25 25.80 -2.74
CA GLU A 376 0.44 24.49 -2.11
C GLU A 376 1.66 23.74 -2.66
N GLY A 377 1.87 23.80 -3.99
CA GLY A 377 3.02 23.21 -4.68
C GLY A 377 4.29 24.05 -4.67
N GLY A 378 4.25 25.29 -4.15
CA GLY A 378 5.40 26.20 -4.14
C GLY A 378 5.76 26.80 -5.51
N HIS A 379 4.84 26.81 -6.46
CA HIS A 379 5.07 27.24 -7.85
C HIS A 379 5.00 28.77 -7.99
N LEU A 380 5.96 29.46 -7.44
CA LEU A 380 5.98 30.93 -7.33
C LEU A 380 5.80 31.64 -8.68
N GLU A 381 6.42 31.15 -9.76
CA GLU A 381 6.32 31.79 -11.07
C GLU A 381 4.90 31.68 -11.67
N ILE A 382 4.16 30.62 -11.36
CA ILE A 382 2.75 30.49 -11.73
C ILE A 382 1.90 31.48 -10.94
N ILE A 383 2.16 31.64 -9.66
CA ILE A 383 1.45 32.59 -8.78
C ILE A 383 1.64 34.02 -9.30
N LYS A 384 2.86 34.42 -9.65
CA LYS A 384 3.16 35.72 -10.24
C LYS A 384 2.42 35.92 -11.56
N PHE A 385 2.49 34.92 -12.44
CA PHE A 385 1.80 34.95 -13.71
C PHE A 385 0.28 35.12 -13.55
N LEU A 386 -0.35 34.32 -12.66
CA LEU A 386 -1.78 34.41 -12.38
C LEU A 386 -2.15 35.77 -11.77
N HIS A 387 -1.33 36.30 -10.86
CA HIS A 387 -1.56 37.64 -10.27
C HIS A 387 -1.54 38.77 -11.30
N GLU A 388 -0.63 38.70 -12.27
CA GLU A 388 -0.46 39.73 -13.30
C GLU A 388 -1.52 39.62 -14.40
N ASN A 389 -2.01 38.43 -14.72
CA ASN A 389 -2.83 38.18 -15.91
C ASN A 389 -4.29 37.79 -15.58
N ARG A 390 -4.60 37.48 -14.30
CA ARG A 390 -5.93 36.99 -13.87
C ARG A 390 -6.46 37.77 -12.68
N GLY A 391 -7.79 37.90 -12.61
CA GLY A 391 -8.49 38.64 -11.56
C GLY A 391 -9.05 37.79 -10.42
N GLU A 392 -9.03 36.46 -10.54
CA GLU A 392 -9.68 35.54 -9.60
C GLU A 392 -9.02 35.53 -8.21
N GLY A 393 -7.71 35.73 -8.15
CA GLY A 393 -6.96 35.78 -6.90
C GLY A 393 -6.76 34.44 -6.23
N CYS A 394 -6.65 34.47 -4.91
CA CYS A 394 -6.50 33.27 -4.06
C CYS A 394 -7.39 33.37 -2.82
N THR A 395 -7.38 32.33 -2.02
CA THR A 395 -8.00 32.34 -0.69
C THR A 395 -6.91 32.30 0.40
N THR A 396 -7.33 32.36 1.68
CA THR A 396 -6.39 32.14 2.80
C THR A 396 -5.72 30.76 2.75
N TYR A 397 -6.28 29.82 1.97
CA TYR A 397 -5.70 28.49 1.76
C TYR A 397 -4.32 28.55 1.10
N ALA A 398 -4.10 29.47 0.15
CA ALA A 398 -2.80 29.65 -0.52
C ALA A 398 -1.65 29.81 0.48
N MET A 399 -1.76 30.78 1.39
CA MET A 399 -0.71 31.05 2.36
C MET A 399 -0.63 29.96 3.43
N ASN A 400 -1.78 29.40 3.86
CA ASN A 400 -1.83 28.30 4.82
C ASN A 400 -1.14 27.03 4.28
N ALA A 401 -1.42 26.66 3.04
CA ALA A 401 -0.85 25.47 2.41
C ALA A 401 0.64 25.67 2.09
N ALA A 402 1.02 26.82 1.55
CA ALA A 402 2.42 27.17 1.31
C ALA A 402 3.24 27.14 2.60
N ALA A 403 2.69 27.67 3.70
CA ALA A 403 3.35 27.65 5.01
C ALA A 403 3.50 26.24 5.56
N ARG A 404 2.45 25.41 5.45
CA ARG A 404 2.49 24.00 5.86
C ARG A 404 3.57 23.23 5.12
N ASN A 405 3.74 23.49 3.81
CA ASN A 405 4.68 22.77 2.95
C ASN A 405 6.08 23.41 2.90
N GLY A 406 6.34 24.48 3.67
CA GLY A 406 7.66 25.10 3.80
C GLY A 406 8.07 26.01 2.63
N HIS A 407 7.12 26.44 1.80
CA HIS A 407 7.41 27.30 0.64
C HIS A 407 7.57 28.76 1.04
N LEU A 408 8.65 29.09 1.76
CA LEU A 408 8.90 30.42 2.35
C LEU A 408 8.91 31.54 1.31
N ALA A 409 9.49 31.33 0.14
CA ALA A 409 9.52 32.32 -0.94
C ALA A 409 8.07 32.66 -1.41
N THR A 410 7.23 31.66 -1.53
CA THR A 410 5.82 31.81 -1.90
C THR A 410 5.05 32.58 -0.81
N VAL A 411 5.24 32.24 0.46
CA VAL A 411 4.57 32.93 1.57
C VAL A 411 5.00 34.41 1.66
N LYS A 412 6.30 34.71 1.49
CA LYS A 412 6.81 36.08 1.44
C LYS A 412 6.15 36.88 0.32
N TRP A 413 6.11 36.30 -0.87
CA TRP A 413 5.51 36.95 -2.01
C TRP A 413 4.01 37.19 -1.82
N LEU A 414 3.25 36.19 -1.32
CA LEU A 414 1.83 36.33 -1.02
C LEU A 414 1.58 37.41 0.04
N HIS A 415 2.41 37.48 1.08
CA HIS A 415 2.32 38.51 2.10
C HIS A 415 2.49 39.93 1.54
N GLU A 416 3.41 40.10 0.59
CA GLU A 416 3.73 41.42 0.00
C GLU A 416 2.72 41.86 -1.08
N ASN A 417 2.12 40.91 -1.80
CA ASN A 417 1.34 41.20 -3.00
C ASN A 417 -0.15 40.86 -2.92
N ARG A 418 -0.59 40.18 -1.83
CA ARG A 418 -1.99 39.75 -1.64
C ARG A 418 -2.53 40.20 -0.29
N THR A 419 -3.85 40.43 -0.24
CA THR A 419 -4.55 40.94 0.95
C THR A 419 -5.34 39.88 1.72
N GLU A 420 -5.53 38.69 1.14
CA GLU A 420 -6.31 37.59 1.73
C GLU A 420 -5.71 37.07 3.05
N GLY A 421 -4.38 37.10 3.16
CA GLY A 421 -3.68 36.70 4.36
C GLY A 421 -3.67 35.19 4.62
N CYS A 422 -3.58 34.84 5.88
CA CYS A 422 -3.62 33.45 6.34
C CYS A 422 -4.54 33.30 7.57
N THR A 423 -4.63 32.10 8.09
CA THR A 423 -5.26 31.81 9.37
C THR A 423 -4.23 31.20 10.32
N THR A 424 -4.60 30.89 11.56
CA THR A 424 -3.75 30.14 12.51
C THR A 424 -3.24 28.83 11.93
N THR A 425 -3.93 28.27 10.90
CA THR A 425 -3.52 27.03 10.21
C THR A 425 -2.15 27.15 9.52
N ALA A 426 -1.74 28.36 9.12
CA ALA A 426 -0.42 28.58 8.53
C ALA A 426 0.71 28.27 9.52
N LEU A 427 0.63 28.86 10.72
CA LEU A 427 1.64 28.63 11.75
C LEU A 427 1.54 27.23 12.35
N ASP A 428 0.31 26.75 12.63
CA ASP A 428 0.09 25.38 13.11
C ASP A 428 0.65 24.34 12.11
N GLY A 429 0.42 24.57 10.82
CA GLY A 429 0.95 23.70 9.74
C GLY A 429 2.47 23.78 9.60
N ALA A 430 3.05 24.96 9.69
CA ALA A 430 4.51 25.16 9.67
C ALA A 430 5.18 24.46 10.86
N ALA A 431 4.63 24.59 12.05
CA ALA A 431 5.11 23.90 13.25
C ALA A 431 4.99 22.38 13.12
N ALA A 432 3.85 21.89 12.60
CA ALA A 432 3.61 20.46 12.38
C ALA A 432 4.64 19.82 11.42
N ASN A 433 5.22 20.59 10.50
CA ASN A 433 6.22 20.10 9.54
C ASN A 433 7.66 20.57 9.84
N GLY A 434 7.89 21.26 10.95
CA GLY A 434 9.22 21.67 11.41
C GLY A 434 9.85 22.83 10.64
N HIS A 435 9.03 23.70 10.05
CA HIS A 435 9.49 24.85 9.27
C HIS A 435 9.72 26.07 10.18
N LEU A 436 10.80 26.08 10.93
CA LEU A 436 11.08 27.12 11.93
C LEU A 436 11.29 28.50 11.30
N ASP A 437 11.95 28.59 10.16
CA ASP A 437 12.13 29.85 9.42
C ASP A 437 10.79 30.45 8.95
N MET A 438 9.85 29.58 8.57
CA MET A 438 8.48 29.96 8.25
C MET A 438 7.73 30.49 9.49
N MET A 439 7.88 29.82 10.62
CA MET A 439 7.31 30.24 11.89
C MET A 439 7.81 31.64 12.31
N GLN A 440 9.13 31.88 12.21
CA GLN A 440 9.75 33.17 12.50
C GLN A 440 9.19 34.26 11.59
N PHE A 441 9.16 34.02 10.27
CA PHE A 441 8.65 35.00 9.32
C PHE A 441 7.19 35.35 9.57
N LEU A 442 6.32 34.35 9.73
CA LEU A 442 4.89 34.59 9.98
C LEU A 442 4.63 35.25 11.33
N HIS A 443 5.37 34.90 12.36
CA HIS A 443 5.25 35.53 13.68
C HIS A 443 5.60 37.02 13.62
N ASP A 444 6.66 37.38 12.89
CA ASP A 444 7.14 38.77 12.79
C ASP A 444 6.26 39.65 11.89
N LYS A 445 5.64 39.04 10.87
CA LYS A 445 4.92 39.77 9.81
C LYS A 445 3.41 39.69 9.90
N ARG A 446 2.86 38.72 10.69
CA ARG A 446 1.42 38.46 10.78
C ARG A 446 0.92 38.46 12.23
N SER A 447 -0.36 38.75 12.40
CA SER A 447 -0.99 38.85 13.72
C SER A 447 -1.89 37.66 14.09
N GLU A 448 -2.16 36.73 13.16
CA GLU A 448 -3.09 35.61 13.32
C GLU A 448 -2.67 34.65 14.44
N GLY A 449 -1.35 34.46 14.62
CA GLY A 449 -0.79 33.57 15.62
C GLY A 449 -0.98 32.09 15.33
N TYR A 450 -0.82 31.27 16.35
CA TYR A 450 -0.97 29.81 16.30
C TYR A 450 -1.86 29.32 17.45
N THR A 451 -2.32 28.06 17.35
CA THR A 451 -3.11 27.39 18.39
C THR A 451 -2.27 26.40 19.19
N THR A 452 -2.88 25.70 20.17
CA THR A 452 -2.21 24.59 20.88
C THR A 452 -1.70 23.51 19.94
N ARG A 453 -2.27 23.37 18.73
CA ARG A 453 -1.86 22.40 17.71
C ARG A 453 -0.40 22.56 17.29
N ALA A 454 0.13 23.77 17.27
CA ALA A 454 1.53 24.02 16.91
C ALA A 454 2.48 23.29 17.88
N MET A 455 2.25 23.46 19.18
CA MET A 455 3.07 22.83 20.22
C MET A 455 2.82 21.32 20.32
N ASP A 456 1.56 20.89 20.20
CA ASP A 456 1.18 19.47 20.21
C ASP A 456 1.83 18.72 19.05
N ALA A 457 1.86 19.33 17.85
CA ALA A 457 2.48 18.74 16.66
C ALA A 457 4.02 18.75 16.74
N ALA A 458 4.64 19.82 17.25
CA ALA A 458 6.08 19.85 17.50
C ALA A 458 6.50 18.75 18.50
N ALA A 459 5.68 18.52 19.54
CA ALA A 459 5.89 17.43 20.50
C ALA A 459 5.78 16.03 19.83
N ALA A 460 4.82 15.87 18.92
CA ALA A 460 4.67 14.63 18.14
C ALA A 460 5.89 14.32 17.24
N ARG A 461 6.59 15.36 16.78
CA ARG A 461 7.81 15.24 15.96
C ARG A 461 9.10 15.04 16.76
N GLY A 462 9.08 15.31 18.04
CA GLY A 462 10.29 15.34 18.85
C GLY A 462 11.12 16.63 18.66
N ASP A 463 10.54 17.69 18.15
CA ASP A 463 11.22 18.91 17.71
C ASP A 463 11.41 19.90 18.88
N LEU A 464 12.45 19.71 19.68
CA LEU A 464 12.78 20.56 20.83
C LEU A 464 13.09 22.00 20.43
N GLU A 465 13.70 22.24 19.25
CA GLU A 465 14.01 23.59 18.79
C GLU A 465 12.74 24.38 18.51
N MET A 466 11.77 23.77 17.86
CA MET A 466 10.45 24.34 17.63
C MET A 466 9.69 24.59 18.95
N LEU A 467 9.71 23.62 19.86
CA LEU A 467 9.08 23.75 21.18
C LEU A 467 9.67 24.90 21.98
N GLU A 468 11.00 25.05 21.99
CA GLU A 468 11.68 26.12 22.67
C GLU A 468 11.39 27.50 22.03
N TRP A 469 11.27 27.54 20.69
CA TRP A 469 10.86 28.76 20.01
C TRP A 469 9.43 29.17 20.38
N LEU A 470 8.48 28.21 20.36
CA LEU A 470 7.08 28.44 20.75
C LEU A 470 6.95 28.90 22.20
N ARG A 471 7.75 28.35 23.12
CA ARG A 471 7.82 28.78 24.52
C ARG A 471 8.27 30.23 24.69
N LYS A 472 9.26 30.67 23.92
CA LYS A 472 9.79 32.06 23.96
C LYS A 472 8.84 33.08 23.35
N HIS A 473 7.91 32.64 22.48
CA HIS A 473 6.97 33.50 21.78
C HIS A 473 5.50 33.07 22.08
N PRO A 474 5.06 33.13 23.35
CA PRO A 474 3.82 32.49 23.75
C PRO A 474 2.59 33.21 23.16
N ARG A 475 1.81 32.47 22.36
CA ARG A 475 0.46 32.85 21.89
C ARG A 475 -0.59 31.86 22.40
N ALA A 476 -0.26 30.58 22.38
CA ALA A 476 -1.03 29.48 22.96
C ALA A 476 -0.03 28.51 23.63
N GLY A 477 -0.44 27.84 24.69
CA GLY A 477 0.32 26.77 25.31
C GLY A 477 0.18 25.45 24.50
N CYS A 478 0.47 24.34 25.17
CA CYS A 478 0.14 23.02 24.68
C CYS A 478 -1.18 22.50 25.28
N SER A 479 -1.74 21.49 24.65
CA SER A 479 -2.81 20.67 25.24
C SER A 479 -2.24 19.38 25.84
N ALA A 480 -3.08 18.59 26.53
CA ALA A 480 -2.69 17.26 26.99
C ALA A 480 -2.24 16.33 25.87
N GLN A 481 -2.64 16.63 24.62
CA GLN A 481 -2.21 15.85 23.44
C GLN A 481 -0.70 15.92 23.20
N ALA A 482 -0.04 17.01 23.53
CA ALA A 482 1.42 17.15 23.38
C ALA A 482 2.17 16.02 24.08
N SER A 483 1.83 15.75 25.34
CA SER A 483 2.46 14.66 26.11
C SER A 483 2.08 13.27 25.62
N LEU A 484 0.82 13.07 25.22
CA LEU A 484 0.36 11.80 24.63
C LEU A 484 1.04 11.52 23.29
N PHE A 485 1.22 12.51 22.43
CA PHE A 485 1.94 12.39 21.17
C PHE A 485 3.44 12.12 21.40
N ALA A 486 4.08 12.83 22.33
CA ALA A 486 5.46 12.56 22.69
C ALA A 486 5.64 11.10 23.16
N VAL A 487 4.71 10.58 23.96
CA VAL A 487 4.68 9.18 24.38
C VAL A 487 4.45 8.23 23.20
N ALA A 488 3.47 8.49 22.35
CA ALA A 488 3.15 7.62 21.21
C ALA A 488 4.32 7.48 20.23
N HIS A 489 5.12 8.54 20.07
CA HIS A 489 6.26 8.59 19.14
C HIS A 489 7.64 8.36 19.78
N ASP A 490 7.70 7.98 21.07
CA ASP A 490 8.92 7.64 21.84
C ASP A 490 9.88 8.81 22.07
N HIS A 491 9.37 10.02 22.18
CA HIS A 491 10.16 11.23 22.42
C HIS A 491 10.31 11.53 23.91
N VAL A 492 11.18 10.80 24.60
CA VAL A 492 11.44 10.92 26.05
C VAL A 492 11.92 12.33 26.42
N GLU A 493 12.82 12.89 25.61
CA GLU A 493 13.37 14.24 25.85
C GLU A 493 12.29 15.33 25.78
N VAL A 494 11.35 15.20 24.83
CA VAL A 494 10.19 16.10 24.74
C VAL A 494 9.27 15.93 25.93
N LEU A 495 9.02 14.70 26.37
CA LEU A 495 8.18 14.44 27.54
C LEU A 495 8.80 15.05 28.81
N HIS A 496 10.12 14.95 28.97
CA HIS A 496 10.87 15.60 30.06
C HIS A 496 10.73 17.13 29.97
N TRP A 497 10.96 17.71 28.80
CA TRP A 497 10.83 19.14 28.55
C TRP A 497 9.42 19.67 28.84
N LEU A 498 8.36 18.94 28.40
CA LEU A 498 6.96 19.30 28.69
C LEU A 498 6.67 19.28 30.19
N ARG A 499 7.21 18.32 30.93
CA ARG A 499 7.06 18.25 32.36
C ARG A 499 7.70 19.45 33.09
N GLU A 500 8.88 19.86 32.65
CA GLU A 500 9.56 21.01 33.25
C GLU A 500 8.84 22.33 32.99
N HIS A 501 8.25 22.53 31.83
CA HIS A 501 7.73 23.80 31.40
C HIS A 501 6.20 23.88 31.39
N TYR A 502 5.49 22.75 31.27
CA TYR A 502 4.04 22.67 31.10
C TYR A 502 3.39 21.56 31.93
N ALA A 503 3.87 21.32 33.15
CA ALA A 503 3.39 20.26 34.04
C ALA A 503 1.87 20.26 34.27
N CYS A 504 1.23 21.43 34.32
CA CYS A 504 -0.21 21.58 34.57
C CYS A 504 -1.10 21.19 33.37
N THR A 505 -0.54 21.09 32.16
CA THR A 505 -1.27 20.73 30.94
C THR A 505 -0.94 19.32 30.44
N MET A 506 -0.09 18.58 31.15
CA MET A 506 0.20 17.20 30.82
C MET A 506 -1.04 16.30 30.93
N GLY A 507 -1.13 15.27 30.09
CA GLY A 507 -2.12 14.20 30.25
C GLY A 507 -2.03 13.54 31.61
N ASN A 508 -3.11 12.90 32.06
CA ASN A 508 -3.07 12.18 33.33
C ASN A 508 -2.11 10.99 33.27
N LYS A 509 -1.66 10.52 34.45
CA LYS A 509 -0.66 9.44 34.56
C LYS A 509 -1.14 8.14 33.91
N GLU A 510 -2.41 7.80 34.05
CA GLU A 510 -3.02 6.59 33.51
C GLU A 510 -3.03 6.60 31.98
N ASP A 511 -3.39 7.75 31.36
CA ASP A 511 -3.41 7.89 29.91
C ASP A 511 -2.02 7.83 29.28
N LEU A 512 -1.02 8.48 29.91
CA LEU A 512 0.37 8.43 29.46
C LEU A 512 0.92 7.00 29.54
N TYR A 513 0.68 6.31 30.66
CA TYR A 513 1.13 4.94 30.85
C TYR A 513 0.41 3.97 29.90
N GLY A 514 -0.92 4.08 29.77
CA GLY A 514 -1.72 3.28 28.84
C GLY A 514 -1.29 3.48 27.39
N THR A 515 -1.00 4.73 26.99
CA THR A 515 -0.49 5.04 25.65
C THR A 515 0.89 4.42 25.43
N ALA A 516 1.80 4.53 26.41
CA ALA A 516 3.12 3.93 26.33
C ALA A 516 3.06 2.39 26.23
N GLN A 517 2.13 1.75 26.97
CA GLN A 517 1.89 0.31 26.87
C GLN A 517 1.33 -0.10 25.51
N TYR A 518 0.31 0.64 25.01
CA TYR A 518 -0.35 0.34 23.75
C TYR A 518 0.65 0.38 22.58
N TYR A 519 1.51 1.40 22.53
CA TYR A 519 2.53 1.56 21.48
C TYR A 519 3.86 0.82 21.80
N GLY A 520 3.97 0.16 22.95
CA GLY A 520 5.16 -0.59 23.31
C GLY A 520 6.40 0.26 23.60
N ARG A 521 6.26 1.48 24.15
CA ARG A 521 7.33 2.45 24.36
C ARG A 521 8.10 2.17 25.67
N VAL A 522 9.05 1.24 25.62
CA VAL A 522 9.76 0.74 26.80
C VAL A 522 10.55 1.84 27.50
N HIS A 523 11.22 2.70 26.76
CA HIS A 523 12.00 3.80 27.33
C HIS A 523 11.11 4.82 28.08
N ILE A 524 9.96 5.13 27.51
CA ILE A 524 8.98 6.01 28.16
C ILE A 524 8.35 5.35 29.38
N LEU A 525 8.04 4.06 29.30
CA LEU A 525 7.53 3.32 30.47
C LEU A 525 8.54 3.34 31.62
N ALA A 526 9.82 3.11 31.34
CA ALA A 526 10.87 3.20 32.33
C ALA A 526 10.97 4.63 32.92
N TYR A 527 10.97 5.65 32.06
CA TYR A 527 10.98 7.06 32.48
C TYR A 527 9.77 7.41 33.36
N LEU A 528 8.56 7.01 32.98
CA LEU A 528 7.35 7.31 33.75
C LEU A 528 7.37 6.62 35.13
N LEU A 529 7.82 5.37 35.21
CA LEU A 529 7.94 4.63 36.47
C LEU A 529 8.99 5.26 37.40
N ASP A 530 10.16 5.62 36.89
CA ASP A 530 11.22 6.27 37.67
C ASP A 530 10.74 7.60 38.27
N GLN A 531 10.03 8.39 37.48
CA GLN A 531 9.51 9.70 37.91
C GLN A 531 8.32 9.62 38.87
N TRP A 532 7.59 8.49 38.90
CA TRP A 532 6.46 8.30 39.83
C TRP A 532 6.91 7.75 41.19
N VAL A 533 8.02 7.01 41.22
CA VAL A 533 8.61 6.50 42.47
C VAL A 533 9.30 7.61 43.26
N LEU A 534 9.81 8.65 42.60
CA LEU A 534 10.53 9.78 43.23
C LEU A 534 9.62 10.98 43.58
N GLY A 535 8.33 10.93 43.25
CA GLY A 535 7.40 12.05 43.35
C GLY A 535 6.20 11.90 44.31
N ASP A 536 6.18 10.83 45.13
CA ASP A 536 5.21 10.65 46.27
C ASP A 536 5.81 11.10 47.59
#